data_f86875cf35da447e84e676ef0bab24d6
#
_entry.id   f86875cf35da447e84e676ef0bab24d6
#
_cell.length_a   1.000
_cell.length_b   1.000
_cell.length_c   1.000
_cell.angle_alpha   90.00
_cell.angle_beta   90.00
_cell.angle_gamma   90.00
#
_symmetry.space_group_name_H-M   'P 1'
#
loop_
_entity.id
_entity.type
_entity.pdbx_description
1 polymer ?
#
loop_
_entity_poly.entity_id
_entity_poly.type
_entity_poly.pdbx_seq_one_letter_code
_entity_poly.pdbx_strand_id
1 'polypeptide(L)'
;MTLYAAIFYVLASVILVSTGLAITRRNLVHAVVYLIISFFGSALLYYLFGAPLLAALEIIIYAGAIMVLFLFIIMMLRIDPSALRRPLLKEWLPAGALGLIYLAIALLVVSTDPASQTPLMTGLARPRVFGQFLFQKYWLSVEIISFLLLIVLIGSLYLGKAYARGADDRTEEKP
;
A
#
# COMPACT_ATOMS: atom_id res chain seq x y z
N MET A 1 8.47 -28.82 9.70
CA MET A 1 7.94 -27.59 9.09
C MET A 1 7.50 -27.90 7.69
N THR A 2 6.28 -27.65 7.34
CA THR A 2 5.78 -27.88 5.98
C THR A 2 6.44 -26.86 5.03
N LEU A 3 6.69 -27.23 3.77
CA LEU A 3 7.27 -26.36 2.75
C LEU A 3 6.51 -25.01 2.65
N TYR A 4 5.21 -25.05 2.81
CA TYR A 4 4.35 -23.84 2.84
C TYR A 4 4.72 -22.88 3.97
N ALA A 5 4.98 -23.37 5.17
CA ALA A 5 5.39 -22.52 6.28
C ALA A 5 6.75 -21.86 6.02
N ALA A 6 7.70 -22.61 5.43
CA ALA A 6 9.00 -22.04 5.09
C ALA A 6 8.86 -20.91 4.04
N ILE A 7 8.08 -21.12 2.98
CA ILE A 7 7.82 -20.09 1.96
C ILE A 7 7.14 -18.87 2.58
N PHE A 8 6.15 -19.07 3.45
CA PHE A 8 5.47 -17.99 4.16
C PHE A 8 6.44 -17.13 4.97
N TYR A 9 7.31 -17.73 5.80
CA TYR A 9 8.26 -16.97 6.62
C TYR A 9 9.30 -16.23 5.78
N VAL A 10 9.75 -16.81 4.67
CA VAL A 10 10.66 -16.17 3.73
C VAL A 10 9.99 -14.93 3.11
N LEU A 11 8.76 -15.07 2.58
CA LEU A 11 8.02 -13.94 1.99
C LEU A 11 7.73 -12.85 3.03
N ALA A 12 7.28 -13.24 4.22
CA ALA A 12 7.05 -12.30 5.32
C ALA A 12 8.33 -11.52 5.68
N SER A 13 9.47 -12.20 5.73
CA SER A 13 10.78 -11.56 5.99
C SER A 13 11.13 -10.56 4.88
N VAL A 14 10.93 -10.91 3.62
CA VAL A 14 11.19 -10.03 2.48
C VAL A 14 10.32 -8.77 2.57
N ILE A 15 9.03 -8.91 2.89
CA ILE A 15 8.11 -7.78 3.04
C ILE A 15 8.57 -6.85 4.17
N LEU A 16 8.86 -7.41 5.34
CA LEU A 16 9.28 -6.63 6.52
C LEU A 16 10.61 -5.90 6.26
N VAL A 17 11.59 -6.59 5.70
CA VAL A 17 12.90 -6.01 5.38
C VAL A 17 12.77 -4.94 4.31
N SER A 18 12.02 -5.19 3.23
CA SER A 18 11.82 -4.23 2.15
C SER A 18 11.09 -2.98 2.63
N THR A 19 10.05 -3.15 3.45
CA THR A 19 9.31 -2.01 4.03
C THR A 19 10.20 -1.22 5.00
N GLY A 20 10.97 -1.90 5.85
CA GLY A 20 11.93 -1.26 6.75
C GLY A 20 13.01 -0.47 6.02
N LEU A 21 13.52 -1.04 4.91
CA LEU A 21 14.48 -0.35 4.05
C LEU A 21 13.83 0.85 3.34
N ALA A 22 12.59 0.73 2.87
CA ALA A 22 11.86 1.83 2.23
C ALA A 22 11.77 3.05 3.16
N ILE A 23 11.42 2.84 4.43
CA ILE A 23 11.29 3.91 5.43
C ILE A 23 12.65 4.52 5.79
N THR A 24 13.72 3.72 5.82
CA THR A 24 15.05 4.15 6.27
C THR A 24 15.85 4.89 5.18
N ARG A 25 15.50 4.70 3.90
CA ARG A 25 16.24 5.30 2.78
C ARG A 25 15.94 6.80 2.65
N ARG A 26 17.02 7.59 2.49
CA ARG A 26 16.93 9.03 2.22
C ARG A 26 16.62 9.35 0.76
N ASN A 27 17.03 8.48 -0.14
CA ASN A 27 16.73 8.63 -1.56
C ASN A 27 15.33 8.09 -1.81
N LEU A 28 14.39 8.99 -2.16
CA LEU A 28 12.99 8.68 -2.37
C LEU A 28 12.77 7.65 -3.50
N VAL A 29 13.58 7.71 -4.57
CA VAL A 29 13.50 6.75 -5.67
C VAL A 29 13.82 5.34 -5.17
N HIS A 30 14.89 5.17 -4.39
CA HIS A 30 15.23 3.88 -3.80
C HIS A 30 14.17 3.41 -2.79
N ALA A 31 13.60 4.33 -2.00
CA ALA A 31 12.52 4.00 -1.07
C ALA A 31 11.30 3.43 -1.78
N VAL A 32 10.88 4.04 -2.89
CA VAL A 32 9.76 3.56 -3.70
C VAL A 32 10.05 2.19 -4.33
N VAL A 33 11.26 1.96 -4.82
CA VAL A 33 11.65 0.65 -5.37
C VAL A 33 11.55 -0.45 -4.30
N TYR A 34 12.02 -0.20 -3.07
CA TYR A 34 11.85 -1.16 -1.98
C TYR A 34 10.39 -1.39 -1.61
N LEU A 35 9.55 -0.34 -1.68
CA LEU A 35 8.12 -0.47 -1.44
C LEU A 35 7.42 -1.31 -2.52
N ILE A 36 7.82 -1.16 -3.79
CA ILE A 36 7.35 -2.01 -4.88
C ILE A 36 7.70 -3.48 -4.62
N ILE A 37 8.93 -3.77 -4.18
CA ILE A 37 9.34 -5.14 -3.82
C ILE A 37 8.47 -5.70 -2.69
N SER A 38 8.12 -4.86 -1.70
CA SER A 38 7.22 -5.25 -0.62
C SER A 38 5.83 -5.64 -1.14
N PHE A 39 5.24 -4.86 -2.06
CA PHE A 39 3.96 -5.20 -2.69
C PHE A 39 4.00 -6.47 -3.52
N PHE A 40 5.10 -6.74 -4.22
CA PHE A 40 5.28 -8.04 -4.88
C PHE A 40 5.31 -9.18 -3.88
N GLY A 41 5.99 -8.99 -2.74
CA GLY A 41 5.99 -9.98 -1.65
C GLY A 41 4.57 -10.23 -1.11
N SER A 42 3.78 -9.16 -0.88
CA SER A 42 2.38 -9.26 -0.43
C SER A 42 1.51 -10.00 -1.43
N ALA A 43 1.67 -9.72 -2.73
CA ALA A 43 0.94 -10.40 -3.79
C ALA A 43 1.23 -11.91 -3.80
N LEU A 44 2.50 -12.30 -3.62
CA LEU A 44 2.88 -13.70 -3.51
C LEU A 44 2.29 -14.37 -2.27
N LEU A 45 2.16 -13.64 -1.14
CA LEU A 45 1.44 -14.15 0.03
C LEU A 45 -0.05 -14.35 -0.24
N TYR A 46 -0.72 -13.41 -0.89
CA TYR A 46 -2.13 -13.60 -1.28
C TYR A 46 -2.31 -14.81 -2.20
N TYR A 47 -1.38 -15.01 -3.13
CA TYR A 47 -1.39 -16.19 -3.99
C TYR A 47 -1.22 -17.49 -3.18
N LEU A 48 -0.31 -17.49 -2.21
CA LEU A 48 -0.06 -18.62 -1.32
C LEU A 48 -1.30 -18.97 -0.48
N PHE A 49 -2.08 -17.97 -0.07
CA PHE A 49 -3.35 -18.14 0.65
C PHE A 49 -4.54 -18.53 -0.23
N GLY A 50 -4.30 -18.80 -1.53
CA GLY A 50 -5.36 -19.22 -2.45
C GLY A 50 -6.24 -18.08 -2.95
N ALA A 51 -5.77 -16.83 -2.88
CA ALA A 51 -6.47 -15.66 -3.38
C ALA A 51 -5.77 -15.06 -4.64
N PRO A 52 -5.69 -15.78 -5.77
CA PRO A 52 -4.95 -15.33 -6.95
C PRO A 52 -5.50 -14.05 -7.58
N LEU A 53 -6.80 -13.81 -7.47
CA LEU A 53 -7.41 -12.57 -7.94
C LEU A 53 -6.90 -11.37 -7.14
N LEU A 54 -6.84 -11.51 -5.81
CA LEU A 54 -6.35 -10.45 -4.93
C LEU A 54 -4.87 -10.17 -5.19
N ALA A 55 -4.07 -11.21 -5.40
CA ALA A 55 -2.68 -11.09 -5.78
C ALA A 55 -2.50 -10.31 -7.10
N ALA A 56 -3.31 -10.61 -8.11
CA ALA A 56 -3.28 -9.90 -9.38
C ALA A 56 -3.67 -8.42 -9.24
N LEU A 57 -4.72 -8.12 -8.45
CA LEU A 57 -5.14 -6.75 -8.19
C LEU A 57 -4.08 -5.96 -7.42
N GLU A 58 -3.39 -6.58 -6.46
CA GLU A 58 -2.27 -5.97 -5.74
C GLU A 58 -1.16 -5.53 -6.71
N ILE A 59 -0.76 -6.39 -7.63
CA ILE A 59 0.27 -6.06 -8.61
C ILE A 59 -0.20 -4.98 -9.58
N ILE A 60 -1.42 -5.09 -10.11
CA ILE A 60 -1.92 -4.17 -11.14
C ILE A 60 -2.14 -2.77 -10.55
N ILE A 61 -2.77 -2.69 -9.38
CA ILE A 61 -3.20 -1.40 -8.80
C ILE A 61 -2.07 -0.81 -7.95
N TYR A 62 -1.57 -1.56 -6.94
CA TYR A 62 -0.59 -1.00 -5.99
C TYR A 62 0.80 -0.92 -6.60
N ALA A 63 1.40 -2.03 -7.01
CA ALA A 63 2.75 -2.02 -7.56
C ALA A 63 2.80 -1.37 -8.96
N GLY A 64 1.79 -1.61 -9.79
CA GLY A 64 1.72 -1.08 -11.16
C GLY A 64 1.27 0.38 -11.21
N ALA A 65 -0.01 0.65 -11.01
CA ALA A 65 -0.57 1.97 -11.26
C ALA A 65 -0.08 3.01 -10.24
N ILE A 66 -0.26 2.76 -8.95
CA ILE A 66 -0.01 3.75 -7.90
C ILE A 66 1.50 4.00 -7.73
N MET A 67 2.29 2.94 -7.58
CA MET A 67 3.72 3.09 -7.32
C MET A 67 4.51 3.60 -8.51
N VAL A 68 4.16 3.18 -9.72
CA VAL A 68 4.81 3.68 -10.94
C VAL A 68 4.49 5.16 -11.14
N LEU A 69 3.23 5.57 -10.95
CA LEU A 69 2.86 6.99 -10.99
C LEU A 69 3.61 7.80 -9.92
N PHE A 70 3.68 7.27 -8.70
CA PHE A 70 4.40 7.91 -7.60
C PHE A 70 5.90 8.03 -7.88
N LEU A 71 6.53 6.99 -8.42
CA LEU A 71 7.91 7.01 -8.85
C LEU A 71 8.15 8.09 -9.91
N PHE A 72 7.25 8.21 -10.89
CA PHE A 72 7.34 9.23 -11.92
C PHE A 72 7.25 10.64 -11.34
N ILE A 73 6.30 10.89 -10.42
CA ILE A 73 6.15 12.17 -9.74
C ILE A 73 7.42 12.53 -8.95
N ILE A 74 7.97 11.60 -8.18
CA ILE A 74 9.19 11.83 -7.39
C ILE A 74 10.39 12.13 -8.29
N MET A 75 10.48 11.47 -9.44
CA MET A 75 11.56 11.70 -10.39
C MET A 75 11.49 13.10 -11.02
N MET A 76 10.28 13.67 -11.16
CA MET A 76 10.09 15.04 -11.66
C MET A 76 10.29 16.11 -10.58
N LEU A 77 10.12 15.78 -9.31
CA LEU A 77 10.32 16.70 -8.20
C LEU A 77 11.82 16.89 -7.92
N ARG A 78 12.31 18.10 -8.06
CA ARG A 78 13.64 18.50 -7.55
C ARG A 78 13.56 18.68 -6.05
N ILE A 79 13.76 17.60 -5.30
CA ILE A 79 13.81 17.65 -3.84
C ILE A 79 15.26 17.91 -3.44
N ASP A 80 15.49 19.03 -2.75
CA ASP A 80 16.80 19.36 -2.20
C ASP A 80 17.08 18.41 -1.00
N PRO A 81 18.13 17.56 -1.08
CA PRO A 81 18.45 16.63 -0.01
C PRO A 81 18.80 17.32 1.32
N SER A 82 19.18 18.60 1.30
CA SER A 82 19.51 19.38 2.48
C SER A 82 18.26 19.79 3.29
N ALA A 83 17.08 19.85 2.64
CA ALA A 83 15.81 20.16 3.29
C ALA A 83 15.22 18.97 4.07
N LEU A 84 15.72 17.76 3.87
CA LEU A 84 15.28 16.56 4.59
C LEU A 84 15.86 16.55 6.01
N ARG A 85 15.17 17.24 6.92
CA ARG A 85 15.47 17.23 8.35
C ARG A 85 15.46 15.79 8.86
N ARG A 86 16.48 15.41 9.64
CA ARG A 86 16.45 14.11 10.33
C ARG A 86 15.32 14.17 11.34
N PRO A 87 14.29 13.32 11.26
CA PRO A 87 13.29 13.27 12.31
C PRO A 87 14.02 12.91 13.62
N LEU A 88 13.74 13.68 14.65
CA LEU A 88 14.24 13.39 16.00
C LEU A 88 13.65 12.03 16.44
N LEU A 89 14.44 11.25 17.17
CA LEU A 89 14.02 9.96 17.72
C LEU A 89 12.65 10.04 18.42
N LYS A 90 12.34 11.21 18.99
CA LYS A 90 11.09 11.54 19.67
C LYS A 90 9.86 11.56 18.74
N GLU A 91 10.06 11.84 17.44
CA GLU A 91 8.99 11.84 16.44
C GLU A 91 8.67 10.42 15.94
N TRP A 92 9.63 9.49 16.06
CA TRP A 92 9.46 8.08 15.71
C TRP A 92 8.83 7.25 16.84
N LEU A 93 8.88 7.73 18.06
CA LEU A 93 8.38 7.02 19.24
C LEU A 93 6.90 6.68 19.14
N PRO A 94 5.97 7.61 18.80
CA PRO A 94 4.54 7.28 18.69
C PRO A 94 4.24 6.32 17.56
N ALA A 95 4.92 6.46 16.41
CA ALA A 95 4.74 5.55 15.28
C ALA A 95 5.26 4.13 15.61
N GLY A 96 6.42 4.04 16.28
CA GLY A 96 6.98 2.77 16.75
C GLY A 96 6.08 2.09 17.79
N ALA A 97 5.53 2.86 18.73
CA ALA A 97 4.59 2.34 19.73
C ALA A 97 3.31 1.78 19.10
N LEU A 98 2.71 2.50 18.14
CA LEU A 98 1.55 2.02 17.39
C LEU A 98 1.86 0.76 16.58
N GLY A 99 3.01 0.70 15.93
CA GLY A 99 3.47 -0.48 15.20
C GLY A 99 3.66 -1.69 16.12
N LEU A 100 4.21 -1.48 17.31
CA LEU A 100 4.43 -2.53 18.31
C LEU A 100 3.11 -3.03 18.90
N ILE A 101 2.15 -2.14 19.16
CA ILE A 101 0.79 -2.50 19.61
C ILE A 101 0.10 -3.32 18.52
N TYR A 102 0.18 -2.90 17.26
CA TYR A 102 -0.42 -3.64 16.15
C TYR A 102 0.19 -5.03 16.00
N LEU A 103 1.52 -5.14 16.11
CA LEU A 103 2.23 -6.41 16.08
C LEU A 103 1.82 -7.32 17.23
N ALA A 104 1.68 -6.78 18.44
CA ALA A 104 1.25 -7.53 19.62
C ALA A 104 -0.18 -8.07 19.45
N ILE A 105 -1.11 -7.24 18.93
CA ILE A 105 -2.49 -7.66 18.64
C ILE A 105 -2.50 -8.75 17.56
N ALA A 106 -1.72 -8.59 16.48
CA ALA A 106 -1.62 -9.58 15.41
C ALA A 106 -1.09 -10.93 15.93
N LEU A 107 -0.04 -10.91 16.75
CA LEU A 107 0.50 -12.10 17.40
C LEU A 107 -0.51 -12.76 18.33
N LEU A 108 -1.26 -11.96 19.11
CA LEU A 108 -2.29 -12.45 20.02
C LEU A 108 -3.43 -13.12 19.25
N VAL A 109 -3.90 -12.52 18.16
CA VAL A 109 -4.93 -13.10 17.29
C VAL A 109 -4.46 -14.42 16.71
N VAL A 110 -3.25 -14.48 16.14
CA VAL A 110 -2.68 -15.70 15.56
C VAL A 110 -2.47 -16.80 16.60
N SER A 111 -2.08 -16.44 17.83
CA SER A 111 -1.85 -17.43 18.91
C SER A 111 -3.14 -17.93 19.56
N THR A 112 -4.22 -17.14 19.47
CA THR A 112 -5.50 -17.47 20.14
C THR A 112 -6.49 -18.16 19.21
N ASP A 113 -6.20 -18.19 17.90
CA ASP A 113 -7.11 -18.74 16.90
C ASP A 113 -7.07 -20.29 16.92
N PRO A 114 -8.12 -20.98 17.42
CA PRO A 114 -8.22 -22.43 17.36
C PRO A 114 -8.43 -22.97 15.95
N ALA A 115 -8.67 -22.11 14.96
CA ALA A 115 -8.89 -22.46 13.56
C ALA A 115 -7.61 -22.95 12.84
N SER A 116 -6.44 -22.88 13.47
CA SER A 116 -5.19 -23.42 12.93
C SER A 116 -5.22 -24.93 12.64
N GLN A 117 -6.26 -25.63 13.08
CA GLN A 117 -6.44 -27.07 12.87
C GLN A 117 -7.46 -27.43 11.77
N THR A 118 -8.22 -26.46 11.27
CA THR A 118 -9.10 -26.71 10.13
C THR A 118 -8.34 -26.45 8.83
N PRO A 119 -8.28 -27.44 7.90
CA PRO A 119 -7.70 -27.18 6.60
C PRO A 119 -8.51 -26.05 5.96
N LEU A 120 -7.84 -24.92 5.71
CA LEU A 120 -8.43 -23.83 4.93
C LEU A 120 -8.86 -24.44 3.59
N MET A 121 -10.17 -24.61 3.38
CA MET A 121 -10.70 -24.92 2.06
C MET A 121 -10.38 -23.69 1.20
N THR A 122 -9.29 -23.76 0.47
CA THR A 122 -8.90 -22.80 -0.55
C THR A 122 -9.93 -22.85 -1.67
N GLY A 123 -11.05 -22.20 -1.45
CA GLY A 123 -12.00 -21.89 -2.51
C GLY A 123 -11.33 -20.92 -3.46
N LEU A 124 -10.77 -21.44 -4.56
CA LEU A 124 -10.27 -20.60 -5.66
C LEU A 124 -11.42 -19.71 -6.14
N ALA A 125 -11.46 -18.48 -5.66
CA ALA A 125 -12.42 -17.49 -6.11
C ALA A 125 -12.07 -17.14 -7.56
N ARG A 126 -12.73 -17.83 -8.50
CA ARG A 126 -12.58 -17.53 -9.94
C ARG A 126 -13.01 -16.08 -10.18
N PRO A 127 -12.22 -15.26 -10.89
CA PRO A 127 -12.50 -13.84 -11.12
C PRO A 127 -13.93 -13.58 -11.62
N ARG A 128 -14.44 -14.44 -12.49
CA ARG A 128 -15.79 -14.34 -13.04
C ARG A 128 -16.88 -14.52 -11.97
N VAL A 129 -16.72 -15.51 -11.10
CA VAL A 129 -17.67 -15.79 -10.00
C VAL A 129 -17.68 -14.64 -9.00
N PHE A 130 -16.50 -14.13 -8.65
CA PHE A 130 -16.35 -12.98 -7.77
C PHE A 130 -17.01 -11.73 -8.38
N GLY A 131 -16.77 -11.44 -9.66
CA GLY A 131 -17.39 -10.31 -10.34
C GLY A 131 -18.92 -10.42 -10.37
N GLN A 132 -19.46 -11.58 -10.73
CA GLN A 132 -20.92 -11.81 -10.71
C GLN A 132 -21.50 -11.59 -9.31
N PHE A 133 -20.88 -12.15 -8.28
CA PHE A 133 -21.32 -11.97 -6.89
C PHE A 133 -21.29 -10.51 -6.47
N LEU A 134 -20.24 -9.78 -6.81
CA LEU A 134 -20.08 -8.38 -6.47
C LEU A 134 -21.18 -7.52 -7.13
N PHE A 135 -21.39 -7.67 -8.44
CA PHE A 135 -22.37 -6.88 -9.17
C PHE A 135 -23.83 -7.29 -8.91
N GLN A 136 -24.11 -8.55 -8.54
CA GLN A 136 -25.46 -8.98 -8.22
C GLN A 136 -25.87 -8.65 -6.79
N LYS A 137 -24.96 -8.83 -5.83
CA LYS A 137 -25.29 -8.68 -4.40
C LYS A 137 -24.87 -7.34 -3.83
N TYR A 138 -23.78 -6.75 -4.33
CA TYR A 138 -23.18 -5.51 -3.81
C TYR A 138 -23.11 -4.40 -4.86
N TRP A 139 -24.05 -4.37 -5.81
CA TRP A 139 -24.09 -3.35 -6.86
C TRP A 139 -24.08 -1.92 -6.31
N LEU A 140 -24.81 -1.68 -5.21
CA LEU A 140 -24.85 -0.37 -4.55
C LEU A 140 -23.48 0.05 -4.00
N SER A 141 -22.71 -0.89 -3.46
CA SER A 141 -21.35 -0.60 -2.97
C SER A 141 -20.41 -0.20 -4.11
N VAL A 142 -20.55 -0.83 -5.27
CA VAL A 142 -19.77 -0.48 -6.47
C VAL A 142 -20.12 0.94 -6.93
N GLU A 143 -21.41 1.30 -6.92
CA GLU A 143 -21.87 2.65 -7.26
C GLU A 143 -21.32 3.71 -6.31
N ILE A 144 -21.39 3.46 -4.99
CA ILE A 144 -20.84 4.38 -3.97
C ILE A 144 -19.33 4.58 -4.17
N ILE A 145 -18.57 3.51 -4.45
CA ILE A 145 -17.13 3.61 -4.70
C ILE A 145 -16.86 4.44 -5.96
N SER A 146 -17.66 4.27 -7.01
CA SER A 146 -17.54 5.06 -8.24
C SER A 146 -17.74 6.55 -7.98
N PHE A 147 -18.76 6.92 -7.19
CA PHE A 147 -18.97 8.30 -6.76
C PHE A 147 -17.83 8.85 -5.91
N LEU A 148 -17.30 8.05 -4.98
CA LEU A 148 -16.15 8.45 -4.17
C LEU A 148 -14.92 8.72 -5.05
N LEU A 149 -14.65 7.87 -6.02
CA LEU A 149 -13.55 8.07 -6.97
C LEU A 149 -13.75 9.34 -7.81
N LEU A 150 -14.98 9.63 -8.25
CA LEU A 150 -15.31 10.86 -8.97
C LEU A 150 -15.07 12.10 -8.10
N ILE A 151 -15.52 12.08 -6.85
CA ILE A 151 -15.32 13.20 -5.91
C ILE A 151 -13.83 13.44 -5.67
N VAL A 152 -13.05 12.37 -5.45
CA VAL A 152 -11.61 12.46 -5.25
C VAL A 152 -10.91 13.02 -6.50
N LEU A 153 -11.33 12.59 -7.70
CA LEU A 153 -10.79 13.12 -8.95
C LEU A 153 -11.05 14.61 -9.09
N ILE A 154 -12.31 15.04 -8.91
CA ILE A 154 -12.68 16.47 -8.99
C ILE A 154 -11.93 17.28 -7.92
N GLY A 155 -11.88 16.78 -6.68
CA GLY A 155 -11.16 17.41 -5.58
C GLY A 155 -9.67 17.58 -5.87
N SER A 156 -9.01 16.55 -6.41
CA SER A 156 -7.59 16.62 -6.75
C SER A 156 -7.30 17.64 -7.87
N LEU A 157 -8.15 17.70 -8.89
CA LEU A 157 -8.04 18.67 -9.97
C LEU A 157 -8.27 20.11 -9.48
N TYR A 158 -9.26 20.30 -8.61
CA TYR A 158 -9.57 21.62 -8.05
C TYR A 158 -8.42 22.13 -7.17
N LEU A 159 -7.89 21.30 -6.28
CA LEU A 159 -6.76 21.65 -5.42
C LEU A 159 -5.49 21.93 -6.24
N GLY A 160 -5.22 21.13 -7.27
CA GLY A 160 -4.09 21.36 -8.16
C GLY A 160 -4.17 22.68 -8.90
N LYS A 161 -5.36 23.06 -9.38
CA LYS A 161 -5.59 24.35 -10.06
C LYS A 161 -5.51 25.54 -9.11
N ALA A 162 -6.04 25.41 -7.88
CA ALA A 162 -5.99 26.47 -6.87
C ALA A 162 -4.54 26.76 -6.45
N TYR A 163 -3.72 25.71 -6.29
CA TYR A 163 -2.31 25.87 -5.98
C TYR A 163 -1.51 26.56 -7.10
N ALA A 164 -1.79 26.20 -8.35
CA ALA A 164 -1.15 26.83 -9.51
C ALA A 164 -1.45 28.33 -9.62
N ARG A 165 -2.72 28.75 -9.38
CA ARG A 165 -3.11 30.16 -9.38
C ARG A 165 -2.45 30.96 -8.24
N GLY A 166 -2.41 30.42 -7.02
CA GLY A 166 -1.77 31.11 -5.89
C GLY A 166 -0.25 31.22 -6.03
N ALA A 167 0.37 30.41 -6.88
CA ALA A 167 1.79 30.55 -7.22
C ALA A 167 2.02 31.68 -8.22
N ASP A 168 1.10 31.89 -9.16
CA ASP A 168 1.17 32.90 -10.20
C ASP A 168 0.98 34.33 -9.61
N ASP A 169 0.00 34.52 -8.73
CA ASP A 169 -0.25 35.78 -8.00
C ASP A 169 0.96 36.22 -7.16
N ARG A 170 1.73 35.27 -6.60
CA ARG A 170 2.94 35.59 -5.80
C ARG A 170 4.15 35.99 -6.65
N THR A 171 4.17 35.66 -7.91
CA THR A 171 5.24 36.04 -8.84
C THR A 171 5.01 37.43 -9.42
N GLU A 172 3.75 37.89 -9.50
CA GLU A 172 3.40 39.24 -9.97
C GLU A 172 3.53 40.31 -8.86
N GLU A 173 3.53 39.93 -7.58
CA GLU A 173 3.59 40.89 -6.44
C GLU A 173 5.03 41.21 -5.97
N LYS A 174 6.06 40.70 -6.66
CA LYS A 174 7.46 41.10 -6.40
C LYS A 174 7.89 42.22 -7.36
N PRO A 175 8.04 43.45 -6.86
CA PRO A 175 8.61 44.57 -7.63
C PRO A 175 10.10 44.32 -7.93
#